data_198173f45f1bfd95b22042a31fc2c18f
#
_entry.id   198173f45f1bfd95b22042a31fc2c18f
#
_cell.length_a   1.000
_cell.length_b   1.000
_cell.length_c   1.000
_cell.angle_alpha   90.00
_cell.angle_beta   90.00
_cell.angle_gamma   90.00
#
_symmetry.space_group_name_H-M   'P 1'
#
loop_
_entity.id
_entity.type
_entity.pdbx_description
1 polymer ?
#
loop_
_entity_poly.entity_id
_entity_poly.type
_entity_poly.pdbx_seq_one_letter_code
_entity_poly.pdbx_strand_id
1 'polypeptide(L)'
;TLQVMEAGMGGRLDATNVVRPQVAIITPISLDHVEVLGPTLAKIALEKSGIIKEGSPVVIGPQPPVASRVLTRVCLEKGADMVRVGKDIKWEKKSSDLEGQSFRVRGRKESYSLFIPLLGEHQIENAATAVAGLEMLMDQGLKVTPEGMFEGMARVSWPGRLQILQVQPPLVVDGAHNDASARRLRESLSQYFRWERLVLVLGAS
;
A
#
# COMPACT_ATOMS: atom_id res chain seq x y z
N THR A 1 -5.04 -6.06 21.87
CA THR A 1 -3.77 -5.93 21.08
C THR A 1 -4.06 -6.42 19.67
N LEU A 2 -3.62 -5.69 18.64
CA LEU A 2 -3.70 -6.04 17.24
C LEU A 2 -2.28 -6.40 16.74
N GLN A 3 -2.17 -7.42 15.89
CA GLN A 3 -0.94 -7.76 15.20
C GLN A 3 -1.09 -7.52 13.70
N VAL A 4 -0.11 -6.86 13.10
CA VAL A 4 0.02 -6.72 11.65
C VAL A 4 1.14 -7.64 11.20
N MET A 5 0.81 -8.62 10.34
CA MET A 5 1.76 -9.60 9.81
C MET A 5 1.98 -9.34 8.33
N GLU A 6 3.22 -9.17 7.92
CA GLU A 6 3.59 -9.00 6.53
C GLU A 6 4.15 -10.32 5.97
N ALA A 7 3.62 -10.75 4.81
CA ALA A 7 4.17 -11.87 4.07
C ALA A 7 5.53 -11.47 3.47
N GLY A 8 6.56 -12.28 3.71
CA GLY A 8 7.89 -12.01 3.18
C GLY A 8 7.97 -12.15 1.67
N MET A 9 7.37 -13.22 1.11
CA MET A 9 7.35 -13.46 -0.34
C MET A 9 6.07 -14.20 -0.77
N GLY A 10 5.43 -13.70 -1.83
CA GLY A 10 4.22 -14.33 -2.36
C GLY A 10 3.05 -14.23 -1.39
N GLY A 11 2.65 -15.33 -0.80
CA GLY A 11 1.54 -15.40 0.17
C GLY A 11 1.12 -16.84 0.43
N ARG A 12 0.82 -17.61 -0.62
CA ARG A 12 0.28 -18.97 -0.51
C ARG A 12 1.16 -19.92 0.32
N LEU A 13 2.47 -19.86 0.12
CA LEU A 13 3.46 -20.70 0.80
C LEU A 13 4.29 -19.93 1.83
N ASP A 14 3.91 -18.69 2.13
CA ASP A 14 4.60 -17.88 3.12
C ASP A 14 4.36 -18.43 4.53
N ALA A 15 5.38 -18.36 5.38
CA ALA A 15 5.31 -18.85 6.76
C ALA A 15 4.20 -18.16 7.58
N THR A 16 3.90 -16.89 7.26
CA THR A 16 2.80 -16.14 7.92
C THR A 16 1.42 -16.65 7.52
N ASN A 17 1.29 -17.45 6.45
CA ASN A 17 0.00 -17.92 5.94
C ASN A 17 -0.67 -19.01 6.80
N VAL A 18 -0.04 -19.41 7.89
CA VAL A 18 -0.64 -20.29 8.90
C VAL A 18 -1.74 -19.59 9.72
N VAL A 19 -1.74 -18.25 9.76
CA VAL A 19 -2.73 -17.49 10.51
C VAL A 19 -4.07 -17.38 9.77
N ARG A 20 -5.14 -17.20 10.53
CA ARG A 20 -6.45 -16.80 10.02
C ARG A 20 -6.68 -15.33 10.34
N PRO A 21 -6.41 -14.42 9.38
CA PRO A 21 -6.44 -12.99 9.65
C PRO A 21 -7.89 -12.49 9.79
N GLN A 22 -8.10 -11.47 10.62
CA GLN A 22 -9.36 -10.74 10.67
C GLN A 22 -9.62 -9.95 9.38
N VAL A 23 -8.56 -9.43 8.77
CA VAL A 23 -8.59 -8.79 7.46
C VAL A 23 -7.30 -9.14 6.71
N ALA A 24 -7.42 -9.64 5.49
CA ALA A 24 -6.28 -9.79 4.58
C ALA A 24 -6.17 -8.52 3.71
N ILE A 25 -4.95 -8.02 3.53
CA ILE A 25 -4.69 -6.84 2.70
C ILE A 25 -3.72 -7.23 1.59
N ILE A 26 -4.09 -6.96 0.33
CA ILE A 26 -3.22 -7.15 -0.82
C ILE A 26 -2.91 -5.78 -1.42
N THR A 27 -1.67 -5.37 -1.24
CA THR A 27 -1.12 -4.11 -1.78
C THR A 27 -0.94 -4.19 -3.30
N PRO A 28 -0.64 -3.08 -4.01
CA PRO A 28 -0.44 -3.11 -5.45
C PRO A 28 0.58 -4.15 -5.90
N ILE A 29 0.23 -4.92 -6.94
CA ILE A 29 1.06 -5.99 -7.49
C ILE A 29 1.81 -5.48 -8.71
N SER A 30 3.12 -5.72 -8.73
CA SER A 30 4.02 -5.48 -9.86
C SER A 30 4.81 -6.75 -10.19
N LEU A 31 5.56 -6.73 -11.26
CA LEU A 31 6.55 -7.78 -11.55
C LEU A 31 7.69 -7.66 -10.54
N ASP A 32 7.80 -8.66 -9.70
CA ASP A 32 8.83 -8.80 -8.68
C ASP A 32 9.00 -10.28 -8.34
N HIS A 33 10.19 -10.68 -7.93
CA HIS A 33 10.52 -12.08 -7.63
C HIS A 33 10.03 -13.06 -8.71
N VAL A 34 10.18 -12.69 -9.98
CA VAL A 34 9.59 -13.42 -11.12
C VAL A 34 10.12 -14.85 -11.27
N GLU A 35 11.31 -15.12 -10.78
CA GLU A 35 11.92 -16.46 -10.78
C GLU A 35 11.18 -17.43 -9.84
N VAL A 36 10.62 -16.90 -8.73
CA VAL A 36 9.92 -17.69 -7.72
C VAL A 36 8.41 -17.64 -7.91
N LEU A 37 7.85 -16.44 -8.10
CA LEU A 37 6.40 -16.22 -8.17
C LEU A 37 5.84 -16.37 -9.59
N GLY A 38 6.73 -16.46 -10.58
CA GLY A 38 6.38 -16.60 -11.99
C GLY A 38 6.40 -15.29 -12.77
N PRO A 39 6.57 -15.36 -14.11
CA PRO A 39 6.91 -14.24 -14.97
C PRO A 39 5.71 -13.36 -15.37
N THR A 40 4.54 -13.50 -14.73
CA THR A 40 3.36 -12.72 -15.11
C THR A 40 2.61 -12.20 -13.89
N LEU A 41 2.00 -11.02 -14.03
CA LEU A 41 1.14 -10.42 -12.99
C LEU A 41 0.02 -11.38 -12.53
N ALA A 42 -0.50 -12.22 -13.44
CA ALA A 42 -1.54 -13.18 -13.09
C ALA A 42 -1.02 -14.26 -12.13
N LYS A 43 0.20 -14.79 -12.36
CA LYS A 43 0.82 -15.79 -11.50
C LYS A 43 1.16 -15.18 -10.13
N ILE A 44 1.77 -14.00 -10.11
CA ILE A 44 2.09 -13.29 -8.87
C ILE A 44 0.82 -13.00 -8.07
N ALA A 45 -0.25 -12.54 -8.74
CA ALA A 45 -1.54 -12.30 -8.09
C ALA A 45 -2.14 -13.59 -7.51
N LEU A 46 -2.00 -14.72 -8.19
CA LEU A 46 -2.47 -16.02 -7.70
C LEU A 46 -1.69 -16.45 -6.44
N GLU A 47 -0.37 -16.33 -6.44
CA GLU A 47 0.45 -16.63 -5.25
C GLU A 47 0.12 -15.71 -4.07
N LYS A 48 -0.04 -14.40 -4.31
CA LYS A 48 -0.43 -13.45 -3.27
C LYS A 48 -1.86 -13.68 -2.75
N SER A 49 -2.78 -14.11 -3.60
CA SER A 49 -4.16 -14.43 -3.22
C SER A 49 -4.28 -15.62 -2.25
N GLY A 50 -3.22 -16.39 -2.08
CA GLY A 50 -3.17 -17.51 -1.13
C GLY A 50 -3.39 -17.12 0.33
N ILE A 51 -3.22 -15.85 0.69
CA ILE A 51 -3.54 -15.35 2.04
C ILE A 51 -5.04 -15.14 2.28
N ILE A 52 -5.86 -15.11 1.23
CA ILE A 52 -7.31 -14.97 1.33
C ILE A 52 -7.88 -16.29 1.87
N LYS A 53 -8.59 -16.25 2.98
CA LYS A 53 -9.24 -17.39 3.59
C LYS A 53 -10.75 -17.40 3.27
N GLU A 54 -11.40 -18.54 3.39
CA GLU A 54 -12.85 -18.65 3.19
C GLU A 54 -13.63 -17.71 4.12
N GLY A 55 -14.53 -16.94 3.54
CA GLY A 55 -15.38 -15.97 4.24
C GLY A 55 -14.62 -14.80 4.88
N SER A 56 -13.31 -14.67 4.68
CA SER A 56 -12.52 -13.62 5.32
C SER A 56 -12.70 -12.28 4.63
N PRO A 57 -12.73 -11.18 5.40
CA PRO A 57 -12.64 -9.84 4.84
C PRO A 57 -11.30 -9.59 4.12
N VAL A 58 -11.37 -8.95 2.94
CA VAL A 58 -10.19 -8.70 2.11
C VAL A 58 -10.20 -7.26 1.58
N VAL A 59 -9.09 -6.56 1.78
CA VAL A 59 -8.83 -5.27 1.12
C VAL A 59 -7.87 -5.49 -0.04
N ILE A 60 -8.24 -4.98 -1.19
CA ILE A 60 -7.39 -4.99 -2.38
C ILE A 60 -7.02 -3.55 -2.71
N GLY A 61 -5.75 -3.20 -2.57
CA GLY A 61 -5.18 -1.93 -3.03
C GLY A 61 -5.35 -1.74 -4.54
N PRO A 62 -5.02 -0.59 -5.11
CA PRO A 62 -5.09 -0.34 -6.56
C PRO A 62 -4.30 -1.40 -7.33
N GLN A 63 -4.92 -2.01 -8.34
CA GLN A 63 -4.33 -3.15 -9.06
C GLN A 63 -4.33 -2.94 -10.57
N PRO A 64 -3.30 -3.45 -11.28
CA PRO A 64 -3.38 -3.65 -12.72
C PRO A 64 -4.60 -4.55 -13.08
N PRO A 65 -5.26 -4.32 -14.23
CA PRO A 65 -6.48 -5.05 -14.58
C PRO A 65 -6.34 -6.57 -14.55
N VAL A 66 -5.18 -7.10 -14.92
CA VAL A 66 -4.90 -8.55 -14.90
C VAL A 66 -4.90 -9.09 -13.47
N ALA A 67 -4.18 -8.44 -12.55
CA ALA A 67 -4.13 -8.83 -11.15
C ALA A 67 -5.51 -8.68 -10.48
N SER A 68 -6.21 -7.57 -10.75
CA SER A 68 -7.55 -7.33 -10.23
C SER A 68 -8.54 -8.45 -10.59
N ARG A 69 -8.51 -8.95 -11.85
CA ARG A 69 -9.36 -10.08 -12.26
C ARG A 69 -9.07 -11.36 -11.50
N VAL A 70 -7.78 -11.68 -11.31
CA VAL A 70 -7.39 -12.89 -10.55
C VAL A 70 -7.85 -12.79 -9.10
N LEU A 71 -7.56 -11.67 -8.44
CA LEU A 71 -7.93 -11.46 -7.04
C LEU A 71 -9.46 -11.47 -6.84
N THR A 72 -10.20 -10.81 -7.74
CA THR A 72 -11.68 -10.81 -7.69
C THR A 72 -12.23 -12.23 -7.83
N ARG A 73 -11.70 -13.03 -8.77
CA ARG A 73 -12.12 -14.43 -8.93
C ARG A 73 -11.88 -15.24 -7.67
N VAL A 74 -10.68 -15.15 -7.08
CA VAL A 74 -10.36 -15.89 -5.85
C VAL A 74 -11.25 -15.45 -4.68
N CYS A 75 -11.55 -14.15 -4.56
CA CYS A 75 -12.48 -13.68 -3.52
C CYS A 75 -13.87 -14.27 -3.69
N LEU A 76 -14.39 -14.33 -4.93
CA LEU A 76 -15.70 -14.93 -5.22
C LEU A 76 -15.70 -16.44 -4.92
N GLU A 77 -14.67 -17.17 -5.36
CA GLU A 77 -14.52 -18.62 -5.10
C GLU A 77 -14.48 -18.93 -3.61
N LYS A 78 -13.90 -18.05 -2.79
CA LYS A 78 -13.79 -18.21 -1.33
C LYS A 78 -14.90 -17.53 -0.52
N GLY A 79 -15.89 -16.92 -1.18
CA GLY A 79 -16.95 -16.16 -0.49
C GLY A 79 -16.40 -15.02 0.39
N ALA A 80 -15.24 -14.46 0.02
CA ALA A 80 -14.58 -13.42 0.79
C ALA A 80 -15.24 -12.05 0.58
N ASP A 81 -15.50 -11.32 1.66
CA ASP A 81 -15.99 -9.93 1.59
C ASP A 81 -14.85 -9.01 1.13
N MET A 82 -14.99 -8.47 -0.08
CA MET A 82 -13.91 -7.76 -0.79
C MET A 82 -14.18 -6.27 -0.89
N VAL A 83 -13.23 -5.46 -0.43
CA VAL A 83 -13.20 -4.01 -0.64
C VAL A 83 -12.03 -3.63 -1.54
N ARG A 84 -12.29 -2.85 -2.59
CA ARG A 84 -11.29 -2.41 -3.58
C ARG A 84 -11.00 -0.94 -3.44
N VAL A 85 -9.78 -0.61 -3.14
CA VAL A 85 -9.30 0.77 -3.11
C VAL A 85 -9.14 1.29 -4.55
N GLY A 86 -9.60 2.51 -4.79
CA GLY A 86 -9.73 3.11 -6.11
C GLY A 86 -11.11 2.89 -6.74
N LYS A 87 -11.90 1.93 -6.26
CA LYS A 87 -13.27 1.68 -6.73
C LYS A 87 -14.30 1.91 -5.62
N ASP A 88 -14.22 1.14 -4.55
CA ASP A 88 -15.15 1.17 -3.42
C ASP A 88 -14.72 2.21 -2.37
N ILE A 89 -13.42 2.40 -2.22
CA ILE A 89 -12.76 3.46 -1.44
C ILE A 89 -12.05 4.39 -2.42
N LYS A 90 -12.22 5.69 -2.26
CA LYS A 90 -11.58 6.71 -3.12
C LYS A 90 -10.80 7.70 -2.29
N TRP A 91 -9.80 8.33 -2.88
CA TRP A 91 -9.04 9.39 -2.25
C TRP A 91 -8.88 10.60 -3.17
N GLU A 92 -8.60 11.73 -2.56
CA GLU A 92 -8.32 12.99 -3.24
C GLU A 92 -7.21 13.71 -2.51
N LYS A 93 -6.08 13.93 -3.18
CA LYS A 93 -4.99 14.74 -2.66
C LYS A 93 -5.43 16.20 -2.58
N LYS A 94 -5.15 16.86 -1.45
CA LYS A 94 -5.48 18.26 -1.20
C LYS A 94 -4.25 19.15 -1.32
N SER A 95 -3.17 18.77 -0.65
CA SER A 95 -1.89 19.49 -0.71
C SER A 95 -0.73 18.54 -0.50
N SER A 96 0.46 18.96 -0.90
CA SER A 96 1.70 18.24 -0.60
C SER A 96 2.89 19.20 -0.65
N ASP A 97 3.82 19.02 0.27
CA ASP A 97 5.12 19.69 0.35
C ASP A 97 6.17 18.70 0.86
N LEU A 98 7.35 19.19 1.27
CA LEU A 98 8.42 18.32 1.79
C LEU A 98 8.16 17.81 3.21
N GLU A 99 7.19 18.33 3.92
CA GLU A 99 6.80 17.87 5.26
C GLU A 99 5.78 16.73 5.19
N GLY A 100 5.00 16.65 4.09
CA GLY A 100 4.02 15.60 3.93
C GLY A 100 2.90 15.91 2.94
N GLN A 101 1.81 15.17 3.08
CA GLN A 101 0.67 15.24 2.17
C GLN A 101 -0.65 15.24 2.94
N SER A 102 -1.52 16.23 2.65
CA SER A 102 -2.91 16.25 3.11
C SER A 102 -3.83 15.70 2.03
N PHE A 103 -4.76 14.86 2.41
CA PHE A 103 -5.69 14.21 1.49
C PHE A 103 -7.00 13.86 2.18
N ARG A 104 -8.01 13.54 1.39
CA ARG A 104 -9.29 13.02 1.87
C ARG A 104 -9.50 11.61 1.35
N VAL A 105 -9.87 10.70 2.22
CA VAL A 105 -10.33 9.36 1.86
C VAL A 105 -11.84 9.28 2.04
N ARG A 106 -12.55 8.84 1.00
CA ARG A 106 -13.97 8.47 1.09
C ARG A 106 -14.03 6.98 1.37
N GLY A 107 -14.18 6.64 2.64
CA GLY A 107 -14.38 5.29 3.12
C GLY A 107 -15.77 4.76 2.83
N ARG A 108 -16.05 3.54 3.30
CA ARG A 108 -17.39 2.92 3.28
C ARG A 108 -18.29 3.51 4.38
N LYS A 109 -17.70 3.86 5.53
CA LYS A 109 -18.40 4.40 6.67
C LYS A 109 -18.53 5.91 6.62
N GLU A 110 -17.42 6.59 6.38
CA GLU A 110 -17.37 8.05 6.41
C GLU A 110 -16.22 8.60 5.55
N SER A 111 -16.05 9.91 5.57
CA SER A 111 -14.95 10.59 4.88
C SER A 111 -13.95 11.12 5.88
N TYR A 112 -12.68 10.77 5.69
CA TYR A 112 -11.58 11.11 6.57
C TYR A 112 -10.69 12.17 5.91
N SER A 113 -10.45 13.29 6.58
CA SER A 113 -9.41 14.26 6.19
C SER A 113 -8.14 13.91 6.96
N LEU A 114 -7.09 13.52 6.24
CA LEU A 114 -5.90 12.89 6.80
C LEU A 114 -4.64 13.64 6.34
N PHE A 115 -3.56 13.42 7.08
CA PHE A 115 -2.21 13.85 6.75
C PHE A 115 -1.24 12.69 6.96
N ILE A 116 -0.24 12.57 6.07
CA ILE A 116 0.89 11.65 6.23
C ILE A 116 2.20 12.38 5.96
N PRO A 117 3.26 12.15 6.74
CA PRO A 117 4.59 12.71 6.48
C PRO A 117 5.38 11.91 5.44
N LEU A 118 4.75 10.95 4.75
CA LEU A 118 5.34 10.17 3.67
C LEU A 118 5.03 10.82 2.32
N LEU A 119 6.03 10.93 1.45
CA LEU A 119 5.94 11.61 0.17
C LEU A 119 5.64 10.64 -0.98
N GLY A 120 4.95 11.15 -2.01
CA GLY A 120 4.57 10.41 -3.21
C GLY A 120 3.12 9.93 -3.20
N GLU A 121 2.48 9.95 -4.37
CA GLU A 121 1.07 9.58 -4.55
C GLU A 121 0.77 8.15 -4.05
N HIS A 122 1.70 7.22 -4.26
CA HIS A 122 1.58 5.85 -3.80
C HIS A 122 1.44 5.72 -2.28
N GLN A 123 1.94 6.68 -1.50
CA GLN A 123 1.76 6.68 -0.05
C GLN A 123 0.33 7.06 0.35
N ILE A 124 -0.34 7.91 -0.44
CA ILE A 124 -1.77 8.18 -0.27
C ILE A 124 -2.59 6.92 -0.62
N GLU A 125 -2.23 6.19 -1.68
CA GLU A 125 -2.83 4.89 -2.03
C GLU A 125 -2.69 3.88 -0.88
N ASN A 126 -1.50 3.81 -0.28
CA ASN A 126 -1.23 2.96 0.88
C ASN A 126 -2.06 3.38 2.09
N ALA A 127 -2.15 4.69 2.38
CA ALA A 127 -2.97 5.20 3.47
C ALA A 127 -4.46 4.91 3.25
N ALA A 128 -4.98 5.09 2.03
CA ALA A 128 -6.36 4.72 1.69
C ALA A 128 -6.60 3.21 1.86
N THR A 129 -5.60 2.39 1.57
CA THR A 129 -5.66 0.93 1.79
C THR A 129 -5.70 0.59 3.28
N ALA A 130 -4.93 1.29 4.10
CA ALA A 130 -4.95 1.14 5.55
C ALA A 130 -6.30 1.57 6.15
N VAL A 131 -6.89 2.70 5.68
CA VAL A 131 -8.24 3.13 6.06
C VAL A 131 -9.27 2.05 5.76
N ALA A 132 -9.22 1.47 4.56
CA ALA A 132 -10.13 0.37 4.18
C ALA A 132 -9.99 -0.83 5.13
N GLY A 133 -8.77 -1.21 5.49
CA GLY A 133 -8.50 -2.28 6.45
C GLY A 133 -9.05 -1.98 7.84
N LEU A 134 -8.87 -0.75 8.31
CA LEU A 134 -9.41 -0.30 9.60
C LEU A 134 -10.95 -0.31 9.61
N GLU A 135 -11.60 0.17 8.55
CA GLU A 135 -13.07 0.12 8.45
C GLU A 135 -13.61 -1.32 8.49
N MET A 136 -12.95 -2.27 7.83
CA MET A 136 -13.33 -3.69 7.90
C MET A 136 -13.11 -4.29 9.29
N LEU A 137 -12.09 -3.86 10.04
CA LEU A 137 -11.89 -4.23 11.44
C LEU A 137 -12.93 -3.58 12.36
N MET A 138 -13.35 -2.34 12.05
CA MET A 138 -14.44 -1.66 12.79
C MET A 138 -15.76 -2.42 12.62
N ASP A 139 -16.03 -3.02 11.46
CA ASP A 139 -17.19 -3.90 11.23
C ASP A 139 -17.15 -5.14 12.14
N GLN A 140 -15.98 -5.55 12.59
CA GLN A 140 -15.75 -6.66 13.52
C GLN A 140 -15.63 -6.21 15.00
N GLY A 141 -15.93 -4.93 15.28
CA GLY A 141 -15.97 -4.40 16.65
C GLY A 141 -14.68 -3.71 17.12
N LEU A 142 -13.67 -3.54 16.27
CA LEU A 142 -12.51 -2.72 16.61
C LEU A 142 -12.96 -1.26 16.78
N LYS A 143 -12.61 -0.67 17.90
CA LYS A 143 -12.91 0.74 18.16
C LYS A 143 -11.78 1.61 17.65
N VAL A 144 -12.04 2.34 16.58
CA VAL A 144 -11.15 3.36 16.00
C VAL A 144 -11.94 4.65 15.85
N THR A 145 -11.41 5.74 16.37
CA THR A 145 -12.02 7.07 16.18
C THR A 145 -11.38 7.77 14.98
N PRO A 146 -12.08 8.72 14.34
CA PRO A 146 -11.49 9.55 13.28
C PRO A 146 -10.23 10.29 13.73
N GLU A 147 -10.21 10.79 14.97
CA GLU A 147 -9.05 11.44 15.57
C GLU A 147 -7.87 10.48 15.74
N GLY A 148 -8.13 9.26 16.25
CA GLY A 148 -7.11 8.22 16.39
C GLY A 148 -6.54 7.78 15.05
N MET A 149 -7.38 7.72 14.00
CA MET A 149 -6.93 7.44 12.64
C MET A 149 -6.04 8.57 12.11
N PHE A 150 -6.45 9.83 12.29
CA PHE A 150 -5.67 11.00 11.91
C PHE A 150 -4.31 11.03 12.63
N GLU A 151 -4.30 10.88 13.96
CA GLU A 151 -3.07 10.88 14.74
C GLU A 151 -2.11 9.75 14.36
N GLY A 152 -2.65 8.54 14.13
CA GLY A 152 -1.87 7.39 13.70
C GLY A 152 -1.21 7.62 12.34
N MET A 153 -1.95 8.17 11.38
CA MET A 153 -1.42 8.52 10.05
C MET A 153 -0.39 9.66 10.12
N ALA A 154 -0.65 10.70 10.92
CA ALA A 154 0.25 11.85 11.04
C ALA A 154 1.58 11.52 11.72
N ARG A 155 1.63 10.43 12.49
CA ARG A 155 2.86 10.00 13.21
C ARG A 155 3.61 8.89 12.50
N VAL A 156 3.16 8.44 11.32
CA VAL A 156 3.83 7.35 10.61
C VAL A 156 5.26 7.77 10.24
N SER A 157 6.21 6.89 10.49
CA SER A 157 7.60 7.05 10.09
C SER A 157 8.09 5.78 9.42
N TRP A 158 8.65 5.92 8.22
CA TRP A 158 9.17 4.79 7.46
C TRP A 158 10.51 5.16 6.81
N PRO A 159 11.62 4.92 7.47
CA PRO A 159 12.94 5.21 6.92
C PRO A 159 13.17 4.53 5.57
N GLY A 160 13.84 5.23 4.66
CA GLY A 160 14.14 4.72 3.32
C GLY A 160 12.96 4.75 2.33
N ARG A 161 11.90 5.51 2.60
CA ARG A 161 10.81 5.79 1.64
C ARG A 161 10.79 7.27 1.31
N LEU A 162 11.44 7.64 0.22
CA LEU A 162 11.71 9.03 -0.20
C LEU A 162 12.17 9.89 0.99
N GLN A 163 13.05 9.32 1.80
CA GLN A 163 13.53 9.97 3.02
C GLN A 163 14.52 11.07 2.68
N ILE A 164 14.22 12.29 3.09
CA ILE A 164 15.09 13.44 2.93
C ILE A 164 16.05 13.46 4.12
N LEU A 165 17.32 13.16 3.88
CA LEU A 165 18.38 13.20 4.91
C LEU A 165 19.00 14.59 5.02
N GLN A 166 19.01 15.37 3.94
CA GLN A 166 19.53 16.72 3.89
C GLN A 166 18.71 17.52 2.87
N VAL A 167 18.47 18.78 3.20
CA VAL A 167 17.66 19.66 2.35
C VAL A 167 18.52 20.40 1.33
N GLN A 168 19.74 20.80 1.69
CA GLN A 168 20.59 21.62 0.82
C GLN A 168 22.08 21.26 0.91
N PRO A 169 22.68 20.68 -0.16
CA PRO A 169 21.97 20.14 -1.31
C PRO A 169 21.06 18.98 -0.91
N PRO A 170 19.98 18.70 -1.65
CA PRO A 170 19.08 17.61 -1.29
C PRO A 170 19.79 16.26 -1.32
N LEU A 171 19.70 15.51 -0.22
CA LEU A 171 20.12 14.10 -0.14
C LEU A 171 18.89 13.26 0.20
N VAL A 172 18.52 12.37 -0.71
CA VAL A 172 17.31 11.56 -0.61
C VAL A 172 17.68 10.08 -0.65
N VAL A 173 17.05 9.27 0.20
CA VAL A 173 17.21 7.81 0.22
C VAL A 173 15.86 7.16 -0.03
N ASP A 174 15.85 6.15 -0.90
CA ASP A 174 14.66 5.33 -1.20
C ASP A 174 15.04 3.87 -1.40
N GLY A 175 14.13 2.97 -1.05
CA GLY A 175 14.28 1.53 -1.21
C GLY A 175 13.79 0.98 -2.56
N ALA A 176 13.63 1.81 -3.60
CA ALA A 176 13.22 1.36 -4.92
C ALA A 176 14.26 0.40 -5.51
N HIS A 177 13.81 -0.80 -5.90
CA HIS A 177 14.68 -1.88 -6.38
C HIS A 177 14.11 -2.66 -7.58
N ASN A 178 12.92 -2.29 -8.06
CA ASN A 178 12.30 -2.85 -9.26
C ASN A 178 11.74 -1.74 -10.17
N ASP A 179 11.37 -2.08 -11.40
CA ASP A 179 10.88 -1.10 -12.39
C ASP A 179 9.69 -0.26 -11.87
N ALA A 180 8.72 -0.90 -11.21
CA ALA A 180 7.55 -0.20 -10.70
C ALA A 180 7.90 0.80 -9.59
N SER A 181 8.76 0.43 -8.65
CA SER A 181 9.22 1.32 -7.57
C SER A 181 10.12 2.44 -8.10
N ALA A 182 10.99 2.15 -9.07
CA ALA A 182 11.83 3.17 -9.72
C ALA A 182 10.99 4.24 -10.46
N ARG A 183 9.90 3.84 -11.14
CA ARG A 183 8.97 4.80 -11.76
C ARG A 183 8.30 5.69 -10.73
N ARG A 184 7.81 5.13 -9.63
CA ARG A 184 7.20 5.88 -8.51
C ARG A 184 8.19 6.85 -7.86
N LEU A 185 9.44 6.41 -7.68
CA LEU A 185 10.51 7.28 -7.18
C LEU A 185 10.77 8.44 -8.12
N ARG A 186 10.90 8.19 -9.43
CA ARG A 186 11.09 9.23 -10.44
C ARG A 186 9.95 10.26 -10.43
N GLU A 187 8.70 9.79 -10.41
CA GLU A 187 7.52 10.66 -10.33
C GLU A 187 7.57 11.55 -9.08
N SER A 188 7.87 10.96 -7.93
CA SER A 188 7.96 11.68 -6.67
C SER A 188 9.12 12.68 -6.65
N LEU A 189 10.31 12.30 -7.11
CA LEU A 189 11.43 13.23 -7.22
C LEU A 189 11.07 14.43 -8.11
N SER A 190 10.45 14.19 -9.26
CA SER A 190 10.03 15.26 -10.18
C SER A 190 8.95 16.17 -9.61
N GLN A 191 8.13 15.67 -8.70
CA GLN A 191 7.10 16.44 -8.01
C GLN A 191 7.68 17.39 -6.97
N TYR A 192 8.61 16.90 -6.14
CA TYR A 192 9.08 17.59 -4.94
C TYR A 192 10.37 18.37 -5.13
N PHE A 193 11.21 18.00 -6.11
CA PHE A 193 12.53 18.59 -6.29
C PHE A 193 12.68 19.23 -7.67
N ARG A 194 13.56 20.22 -7.74
CA ARG A 194 14.08 20.81 -8.98
C ARG A 194 15.60 20.74 -8.93
N TRP A 195 16.23 20.31 -10.01
CA TRP A 195 17.69 20.16 -10.11
C TRP A 195 18.19 20.49 -11.51
N GLU A 196 19.37 21.01 -11.59
CA GLU A 196 20.15 21.13 -12.84
C GLU A 196 20.97 19.84 -13.05
N ARG A 197 21.41 19.23 -11.95
CA ARG A 197 22.20 18.00 -11.95
C ARG A 197 21.68 17.04 -10.89
N LEU A 198 21.42 15.80 -11.29
CA LEU A 198 21.09 14.69 -10.40
C LEU A 198 22.25 13.70 -10.36
N VAL A 199 22.66 13.33 -9.15
CA VAL A 199 23.63 12.24 -8.94
C VAL A 199 22.86 11.06 -8.33
N LEU A 200 22.90 9.91 -9.00
CA LEU A 200 22.27 8.67 -8.54
C LEU A 200 23.36 7.73 -8.03
N VAL A 201 23.20 7.27 -6.78
CA VAL A 201 23.96 6.15 -6.22
C VAL A 201 23.01 4.97 -6.12
N LEU A 202 23.29 3.90 -6.86
CA LEU A 202 22.43 2.71 -6.94
C LEU A 202 23.18 1.51 -6.36
N GLY A 203 22.52 0.80 -5.45
CA GLY A 203 22.88 -0.53 -5.00
C GLY A 203 21.71 -1.48 -5.31
N ALA A 204 21.98 -2.57 -6.02
CA ALA A 204 21.01 -3.63 -6.29
C ALA A 204 21.68 -4.99 -6.09
N SER A 205 20.95 -5.97 -5.56
CA SER A 205 21.35 -7.37 -5.41
C SER A 205 20.65 -8.23 -6.44
#